data_12114acff7daf2ed3da00ca530287553
#
_entry.id   12114acff7daf2ed3da00ca530287553
#
_cell.length_a   1.000
_cell.length_b   1.000
_cell.length_c   1.000
_cell.angle_alpha   90.00
_cell.angle_beta   90.00
_cell.angle_gamma   90.00
#
_symmetry.space_group_name_H-M   'P 1'
#
loop_
_entity.id
_entity.type
_entity.pdbx_description
1 polymer ?
#
loop_
_entity_poly.entity_id
_entity_poly.type
_entity_poly.pdbx_seq_one_letter_code
_entity_poly.pdbx_strand_id
1 'polypeptide(L)'
;MAHVVQVGAGSGGMPVLDMVCRDPRVERVTLIEPDIYKEHNVERHMFARADVGRPKAELAGQWLNERRPNLEVVLLKCDLCDPARRSAIEEAVQSADLGICAADNEPAKYHWDGLMRRYGRPWSLGEVLSGGIGGFVHRFVPGGPCYGCVASHLQRSVPTEKPTSPDYAQPGGAVPEVTVPASRASIEAIASLHALVTLSLLPPGDSGANVDDCGYDGFTSLLLTLRKVPDVFDEAFRPYRFRVPRRADCLICQAPPTPTSPEELDVALHQALARLGDG
;
A
#
# COMPACT_ATOMS: atom_id res chain seq x y z
N MET A 1 -8.42 -13.06 16.75
CA MET A 1 -9.27 -12.85 15.58
C MET A 1 -8.99 -11.48 15.03
N ALA A 2 -8.66 -11.34 13.75
CA ALA A 2 -8.08 -10.11 13.21
C ALA A 2 -9.01 -9.41 12.21
N HIS A 3 -9.07 -8.08 12.30
CA HIS A 3 -9.65 -7.19 11.30
C HIS A 3 -8.53 -6.62 10.41
N VAL A 4 -8.62 -6.88 9.12
CA VAL A 4 -7.68 -6.37 8.11
C VAL A 4 -8.35 -5.26 7.31
N VAL A 5 -7.65 -4.15 7.09
CA VAL A 5 -8.10 -3.08 6.18
C VAL A 5 -7.17 -3.01 4.99
N GLN A 6 -7.70 -3.12 3.78
CA GLN A 6 -6.93 -3.04 2.55
C GLN A 6 -7.36 -1.89 1.68
N VAL A 7 -6.38 -1.18 1.12
CA VAL A 7 -6.55 -0.17 0.07
C VAL A 7 -6.10 -0.74 -1.25
N GLY A 8 -7.00 -0.70 -2.23
CA GLY A 8 -6.75 -1.16 -3.60
C GLY A 8 -7.11 -2.63 -3.82
N ALA A 9 -7.91 -2.89 -4.86
CA ALA A 9 -8.23 -4.22 -5.39
C ALA A 9 -7.85 -4.31 -6.88
N GLY A 10 -6.72 -3.73 -7.24
CA GLY A 10 -6.12 -3.84 -8.56
C GLY A 10 -5.50 -5.22 -8.82
N SER A 11 -4.76 -5.34 -9.92
CA SER A 11 -4.13 -6.61 -10.35
C SER A 11 -3.21 -7.22 -9.29
N GLY A 12 -2.53 -6.40 -8.49
CA GLY A 12 -1.69 -6.85 -7.38
C GLY A 12 -2.46 -6.96 -6.07
N GLY A 13 -3.39 -6.03 -5.79
CA GLY A 13 -4.14 -6.00 -4.53
C GLY A 13 -5.12 -7.15 -4.38
N MET A 14 -5.79 -7.55 -5.45
CA MET A 14 -6.76 -8.65 -5.38
C MET A 14 -6.15 -10.01 -5.03
N PRO A 15 -5.00 -10.43 -5.61
CA PRO A 15 -4.31 -11.66 -5.16
C PRO A 15 -3.89 -11.62 -3.70
N VAL A 16 -3.38 -10.48 -3.21
CA VAL A 16 -3.02 -10.32 -1.80
C VAL A 16 -4.24 -10.48 -0.90
N LEU A 17 -5.34 -9.82 -1.25
CA LEU A 17 -6.60 -9.89 -0.52
C LEU A 17 -7.11 -11.34 -0.43
N ASP A 18 -7.14 -12.07 -1.56
CA ASP A 18 -7.57 -13.47 -1.60
C ASP A 18 -6.71 -14.36 -0.68
N MET A 19 -5.38 -14.23 -0.76
CA MET A 19 -4.48 -15.05 0.04
C MET A 19 -4.57 -14.72 1.53
N VAL A 20 -4.59 -13.44 1.90
CA VAL A 20 -4.66 -13.02 3.32
C VAL A 20 -6.01 -13.37 3.94
N CYS A 21 -7.11 -13.18 3.22
CA CYS A 21 -8.44 -13.50 3.71
C CYS A 21 -8.70 -15.02 3.84
N ARG A 22 -7.84 -15.89 3.31
CA ARG A 22 -7.92 -17.34 3.55
C ARG A 22 -7.31 -17.77 4.87
N ASP A 23 -6.51 -16.93 5.51
CA ASP A 23 -5.97 -17.22 6.83
C ASP A 23 -7.10 -17.26 7.88
N PRO A 24 -7.19 -18.33 8.70
CA PRO A 24 -8.26 -18.47 9.68
C PRO A 24 -8.25 -17.40 10.78
N ARG A 25 -7.12 -16.74 11.01
CA ARG A 25 -7.00 -15.62 11.96
C ARG A 25 -7.75 -14.37 11.50
N VAL A 26 -8.02 -14.22 10.18
CA VAL A 26 -8.75 -13.08 9.63
C VAL A 26 -10.24 -13.37 9.65
N GLU A 27 -11.03 -12.58 10.38
CA GLU A 27 -12.49 -12.72 10.47
C GLU A 27 -13.25 -11.56 9.85
N ARG A 28 -12.58 -10.43 9.74
CA ARG A 28 -13.14 -9.23 9.14
C ARG A 28 -12.16 -8.59 8.17
N VAL A 29 -12.68 -8.15 7.03
CA VAL A 29 -11.94 -7.33 6.09
C VAL A 29 -12.75 -6.09 5.70
N THR A 30 -12.07 -4.93 5.69
CA THR A 30 -12.60 -3.72 5.06
C THR A 30 -11.77 -3.40 3.84
N LEU A 31 -12.41 -3.34 2.67
CA LEU A 31 -11.78 -3.01 1.40
C LEU A 31 -12.16 -1.60 0.98
N ILE A 32 -11.16 -0.77 0.71
CA ILE A 32 -11.30 0.60 0.18
C ILE A 32 -10.86 0.57 -1.29
N GLU A 33 -11.82 0.71 -2.21
CA GLU A 33 -11.57 0.61 -3.66
C GLU A 33 -12.60 1.44 -4.44
N PRO A 34 -12.19 2.49 -5.14
CA PRO A 34 -13.09 3.37 -5.88
C PRO A 34 -13.43 2.89 -7.29
N ASP A 35 -12.59 2.05 -7.88
CA ASP A 35 -12.55 1.83 -9.32
C ASP A 35 -13.64 0.91 -9.86
N ILE A 36 -13.96 1.16 -11.13
CA ILE A 36 -14.70 0.24 -11.98
C ILE A 36 -13.71 -0.67 -12.72
N TYR A 37 -14.07 -1.96 -12.86
CA TYR A 37 -13.29 -2.92 -13.64
C TYR A 37 -13.41 -2.60 -15.13
N LYS A 38 -12.29 -2.44 -15.82
CA LYS A 38 -12.20 -1.96 -17.21
C LYS A 38 -11.58 -3.01 -18.13
N GLU A 39 -11.82 -2.88 -19.43
CA GLU A 39 -11.31 -3.80 -20.46
C GLU A 39 -9.79 -4.00 -20.38
N HIS A 40 -9.01 -2.94 -20.19
CA HIS A 40 -7.55 -3.01 -20.09
C HIS A 40 -7.05 -3.71 -18.81
N ASN A 41 -7.93 -4.03 -17.86
CA ASN A 41 -7.57 -4.81 -16.68
C ASN A 41 -7.60 -6.33 -16.94
N VAL A 42 -8.35 -6.79 -17.93
CA VAL A 42 -8.67 -8.22 -18.16
C VAL A 42 -7.44 -9.10 -18.28
N GLU A 43 -6.39 -8.64 -18.97
CA GLU A 43 -5.19 -9.44 -19.22
C GLU A 43 -4.35 -9.73 -17.97
N ARG A 44 -4.50 -8.91 -16.91
CA ARG A 44 -3.67 -9.01 -15.71
C ARG A 44 -4.43 -9.15 -14.39
N HIS A 45 -5.78 -9.03 -14.43
CA HIS A 45 -6.62 -9.12 -13.24
C HIS A 45 -7.20 -10.52 -13.04
N MET A 46 -7.70 -10.80 -11.82
CA MET A 46 -8.32 -12.08 -11.49
C MET A 46 -9.76 -12.21 -12.01
N PHE A 47 -10.46 -11.09 -12.23
CA PHE A 47 -11.85 -11.07 -12.66
C PHE A 47 -12.01 -11.41 -14.14
N ALA A 48 -13.17 -11.94 -14.50
CA ALA A 48 -13.48 -12.34 -15.86
C ALA A 48 -13.79 -11.13 -16.76
N ARG A 49 -13.62 -11.29 -18.07
CA ARG A 49 -14.04 -10.28 -19.05
C ARG A 49 -15.52 -9.89 -18.95
N ALA A 50 -16.37 -10.83 -18.58
CA ALA A 50 -17.81 -10.60 -18.38
C ALA A 50 -18.11 -9.62 -17.24
N ASP A 51 -17.16 -9.36 -16.35
CA ASP A 51 -17.33 -8.45 -15.22
C ASP A 51 -16.96 -7.00 -15.55
N VAL A 52 -16.52 -6.71 -16.78
CA VAL A 52 -16.19 -5.34 -17.21
C VAL A 52 -17.40 -4.41 -17.02
N GLY A 53 -17.15 -3.25 -16.43
CA GLY A 53 -18.17 -2.27 -16.08
C GLY A 53 -18.69 -2.36 -14.65
N ARG A 54 -18.35 -3.40 -13.90
CA ARG A 54 -18.75 -3.54 -12.49
C ARG A 54 -17.72 -2.92 -11.52
N PRO A 55 -18.16 -2.43 -10.34
CA PRO A 55 -17.23 -1.95 -9.31
C PRO A 55 -16.27 -3.07 -8.85
N LYS A 56 -14.96 -2.78 -8.81
CA LYS A 56 -13.96 -3.75 -8.35
C LYS A 56 -14.21 -4.20 -6.91
N ALA A 57 -14.66 -3.28 -6.05
CA ALA A 57 -15.00 -3.60 -4.66
C ALA A 57 -16.12 -4.67 -4.59
N GLU A 58 -17.15 -4.57 -5.41
CA GLU A 58 -18.24 -5.56 -5.43
C GLU A 58 -17.78 -6.92 -5.93
N LEU A 59 -16.96 -6.93 -6.97
CA LEU A 59 -16.36 -8.16 -7.50
C LEU A 59 -15.46 -8.83 -6.45
N ALA A 60 -14.67 -8.05 -5.73
CA ALA A 60 -13.83 -8.55 -4.64
C ALA A 60 -14.69 -9.12 -3.49
N GLY A 61 -15.74 -8.41 -3.08
CA GLY A 61 -16.67 -8.89 -2.06
C GLY A 61 -17.35 -10.20 -2.45
N GLN A 62 -17.84 -10.30 -3.68
CA GLN A 62 -18.41 -11.55 -4.22
C GLN A 62 -17.37 -12.68 -4.19
N TRP A 63 -16.16 -12.43 -4.68
CA TRP A 63 -15.06 -13.39 -4.68
C TRP A 63 -14.75 -13.93 -3.29
N LEU A 64 -14.67 -13.07 -2.28
CA LEU A 64 -14.40 -13.47 -0.91
C LEU A 64 -15.54 -14.27 -0.30
N ASN A 65 -16.79 -13.85 -0.49
CA ASN A 65 -17.97 -14.52 0.04
C ASN A 65 -18.12 -15.95 -0.51
N GLU A 66 -17.79 -16.17 -1.78
CA GLU A 66 -17.80 -17.50 -2.40
C GLU A 66 -16.78 -18.47 -1.76
N ARG A 67 -15.67 -17.94 -1.20
CA ARG A 67 -14.54 -18.72 -0.66
C ARG A 67 -14.50 -18.78 0.85
N ARG A 68 -14.99 -17.75 1.49
CA ARG A 68 -15.06 -17.59 2.95
C ARG A 68 -16.43 -17.01 3.36
N PRO A 69 -17.51 -17.80 3.31
CA PRO A 69 -18.87 -17.31 3.61
C PRO A 69 -19.04 -16.71 5.00
N ASN A 70 -18.16 -17.09 5.95
CA ASN A 70 -18.19 -16.59 7.33
C ASN A 70 -17.29 -15.37 7.55
N LEU A 71 -16.59 -14.88 6.52
CA LEU A 71 -15.78 -13.67 6.60
C LEU A 71 -16.69 -12.44 6.57
N GLU A 72 -16.55 -11.56 7.55
CA GLU A 72 -17.21 -10.25 7.50
C GLU A 72 -16.51 -9.34 6.49
N VAL A 73 -17.21 -8.98 5.41
CA VAL A 73 -16.66 -8.15 4.33
C VAL A 73 -17.37 -6.80 4.31
N VAL A 74 -16.61 -5.73 4.57
CA VAL A 74 -17.07 -4.34 4.48
C VAL A 74 -16.44 -3.68 3.25
N LEU A 75 -17.27 -3.06 2.40
CA LEU A 75 -16.83 -2.43 1.16
C LEU A 75 -17.01 -0.91 1.24
N LEU A 76 -15.90 -0.17 1.18
CA LEU A 76 -15.87 1.27 1.04
C LEU A 76 -15.55 1.61 -0.43
N LYS A 77 -16.60 1.88 -1.20
CA LYS A 77 -16.50 2.22 -2.64
C LYS A 77 -16.15 3.70 -2.79
N CYS A 78 -14.95 4.09 -2.35
CA CYS A 78 -14.50 5.48 -2.35
C CYS A 78 -12.99 5.57 -2.52
N ASP A 79 -12.52 6.73 -2.93
CA ASP A 79 -11.10 7.05 -2.86
C ASP A 79 -10.65 7.17 -1.39
N LEU A 80 -9.44 6.69 -1.09
CA LEU A 80 -8.84 6.78 0.24
C LEU A 80 -8.71 8.23 0.72
N CYS A 81 -8.49 9.16 -0.20
CA CYS A 81 -8.30 10.58 0.09
C CYS A 81 -9.61 11.39 0.02
N ASP A 82 -10.77 10.75 -0.17
CA ASP A 82 -12.07 11.44 -0.22
C ASP A 82 -12.44 12.02 1.14
N PRO A 83 -12.48 13.36 1.28
CA PRO A 83 -12.81 14.01 2.56
C PRO A 83 -14.22 13.67 3.04
N ALA A 84 -15.17 13.38 2.14
CA ALA A 84 -16.54 13.00 2.51
C ALA A 84 -16.62 11.61 3.15
N ARG A 85 -15.62 10.77 2.97
CA ARG A 85 -15.53 9.40 3.50
C ARG A 85 -14.52 9.25 4.64
N ARG A 86 -13.85 10.33 5.01
CA ARG A 86 -12.81 10.35 6.03
C ARG A 86 -13.21 9.64 7.33
N SER A 87 -14.38 9.95 7.87
CA SER A 87 -14.85 9.36 9.14
C SER A 87 -14.97 7.83 9.05
N ALA A 88 -15.55 7.30 7.97
CA ALA A 88 -15.70 5.86 7.77
C ALA A 88 -14.34 5.15 7.58
N ILE A 89 -13.40 5.81 6.89
CA ILE A 89 -12.05 5.30 6.68
C ILE A 89 -11.28 5.28 8.01
N GLU A 90 -11.34 6.37 8.78
CA GLU A 90 -10.67 6.47 10.09
C GLU A 90 -11.24 5.43 11.08
N GLU A 91 -12.56 5.22 11.11
CA GLU A 91 -13.20 4.18 11.93
C GLU A 91 -12.71 2.77 11.55
N ALA A 92 -12.64 2.47 10.26
CA ALA A 92 -12.11 1.20 9.78
C ALA A 92 -10.66 0.98 10.24
N VAL A 93 -9.79 1.99 10.06
CA VAL A 93 -8.38 1.91 10.45
C VAL A 93 -8.22 1.84 11.97
N GLN A 94 -9.03 2.58 12.73
CA GLN A 94 -9.00 2.56 14.18
C GLN A 94 -9.34 1.18 14.75
N SER A 95 -10.26 0.46 14.11
CA SER A 95 -10.65 -0.90 14.52
C SER A 95 -9.77 -2.01 13.92
N ALA A 96 -8.86 -1.67 12.99
CA ALA A 96 -8.01 -2.65 12.33
C ALA A 96 -6.89 -3.18 13.23
N ASP A 97 -6.51 -4.43 13.02
CA ASP A 97 -5.28 -5.02 13.56
C ASP A 97 -4.11 -4.89 12.59
N LEU A 98 -4.41 -4.84 11.29
CA LEU A 98 -3.42 -4.83 10.23
C LEU A 98 -3.93 -4.06 9.01
N GLY A 99 -3.05 -3.29 8.39
CA GLY A 99 -3.31 -2.61 7.12
C GLY A 99 -2.55 -3.20 5.94
N ILE A 100 -3.17 -3.15 4.76
CA ILE A 100 -2.55 -3.52 3.50
C ILE A 100 -2.69 -2.36 2.52
N CYS A 101 -1.58 -1.93 1.94
CA CYS A 101 -1.58 -0.95 0.86
C CYS A 101 -1.23 -1.63 -0.47
N ALA A 102 -2.16 -1.57 -1.40
CA ALA A 102 -1.99 -1.98 -2.79
C ALA A 102 -2.37 -0.84 -3.76
N ALA A 103 -2.24 0.41 -3.28
CA ALA A 103 -2.43 1.59 -4.11
C ALA A 103 -1.20 1.83 -4.99
N ASP A 104 -1.44 2.31 -6.20
CA ASP A 104 -0.43 2.58 -7.23
C ASP A 104 0.05 4.04 -7.27
N ASN A 105 -0.57 4.93 -6.49
CA ASN A 105 -0.22 6.35 -6.47
C ASN A 105 0.41 6.79 -5.15
N GLU A 106 1.39 7.68 -5.24
CA GLU A 106 2.15 8.17 -4.09
C GLU A 106 1.30 8.91 -3.04
N PRO A 107 0.38 9.83 -3.41
CA PRO A 107 -0.47 10.50 -2.44
C PRO A 107 -1.25 9.53 -1.54
N ALA A 108 -1.82 8.46 -2.10
CA ALA A 108 -2.53 7.44 -1.33
C ALA A 108 -1.60 6.71 -0.35
N LYS A 109 -0.36 6.37 -0.75
CA LYS A 109 0.62 5.70 0.12
C LYS A 109 0.99 6.57 1.31
N TYR A 110 1.26 7.86 1.09
CA TYR A 110 1.56 8.81 2.19
C TYR A 110 0.36 9.02 3.11
N HIS A 111 -0.85 9.14 2.54
CA HIS A 111 -2.06 9.28 3.34
C HIS A 111 -2.31 8.03 4.19
N TRP A 112 -2.16 6.85 3.60
CA TRP A 112 -2.26 5.57 4.28
C TRP A 112 -1.25 5.44 5.43
N ASP A 113 0.02 5.74 5.18
CA ASP A 113 1.07 5.77 6.21
C ASP A 113 0.68 6.68 7.38
N GLY A 114 0.15 7.87 7.08
CA GLY A 114 -0.33 8.83 8.09
C GLY A 114 -1.44 8.25 8.97
N LEU A 115 -2.44 7.58 8.36
CA LEU A 115 -3.53 6.93 9.08
C LEU A 115 -3.01 5.77 9.95
N MET A 116 -2.22 4.86 9.39
CA MET A 116 -1.69 3.71 10.12
C MET A 116 -0.82 4.12 11.30
N ARG A 117 0.03 5.14 11.14
CA ARG A 117 0.85 5.68 12.24
C ARG A 117 0.00 6.35 13.32
N ARG A 118 -1.03 7.12 12.93
CA ARG A 118 -1.93 7.79 13.88
C ARG A 118 -2.57 6.81 14.83
N TYR A 119 -3.00 5.66 14.33
CA TYR A 119 -3.68 4.64 15.12
C TYR A 119 -2.75 3.51 15.60
N GLY A 120 -1.43 3.63 15.38
CA GLY A 120 -0.44 2.65 15.83
C GLY A 120 -0.64 1.27 15.22
N ARG A 121 -1.07 1.19 13.96
CA ARG A 121 -1.35 -0.09 13.28
C ARG A 121 -0.17 -0.52 12.40
N PRO A 122 0.24 -1.78 12.46
CA PRO A 122 1.20 -2.32 11.49
C PRO A 122 0.55 -2.40 10.11
N TRP A 123 1.38 -2.30 9.07
CA TRP A 123 0.90 -2.41 7.70
C TRP A 123 1.98 -2.85 6.72
N SER A 124 1.56 -3.30 5.56
CA SER A 124 2.42 -3.73 4.47
C SER A 124 2.09 -3.02 3.16
N LEU A 125 3.08 -2.93 2.27
CA LEU A 125 2.95 -2.37 0.93
C LEU A 125 3.67 -3.26 -0.06
N GLY A 126 3.01 -3.63 -1.16
CA GLY A 126 3.62 -4.33 -2.28
C GLY A 126 3.61 -3.48 -3.54
N GLU A 127 4.72 -3.46 -4.27
CA GLU A 127 4.90 -2.66 -5.48
C GLU A 127 5.60 -3.48 -6.55
N VAL A 128 5.00 -3.54 -7.74
CA VAL A 128 5.61 -4.16 -8.92
C VAL A 128 6.33 -3.10 -9.73
N LEU A 129 7.59 -3.34 -10.07
CA LEU A 129 8.36 -2.43 -10.90
C LEU A 129 7.88 -2.46 -12.35
N SER A 130 8.01 -1.33 -13.05
CA SER A 130 7.66 -1.19 -14.45
C SER A 130 8.24 -2.34 -15.28
N GLY A 131 7.46 -2.87 -16.22
CA GLY A 131 7.84 -4.05 -17.02
C GLY A 131 7.89 -5.37 -16.26
N GLY A 132 7.53 -5.40 -14.99
CA GLY A 132 7.57 -6.62 -14.17
C GLY A 132 8.98 -7.17 -13.98
N ILE A 133 9.99 -6.31 -13.95
CA ILE A 133 11.40 -6.70 -13.77
C ILE A 133 11.71 -7.15 -12.34
N GLY A 134 10.83 -6.82 -11.40
CA GLY A 134 10.92 -7.14 -9.98
C GLY A 134 9.84 -6.42 -9.20
N GLY A 135 9.98 -6.39 -7.90
CA GLY A 135 9.07 -5.65 -7.02
C GLY A 135 9.57 -5.51 -5.60
N PHE A 136 9.02 -4.54 -4.91
CA PHE A 136 9.27 -4.31 -3.49
C PHE A 136 8.11 -4.81 -2.64
N VAL A 137 8.45 -5.32 -1.47
CA VAL A 137 7.51 -5.50 -0.36
C VAL A 137 8.08 -4.81 0.86
N HIS A 138 7.28 -3.93 1.44
CA HIS A 138 7.62 -3.18 2.64
C HIS A 138 6.75 -3.61 3.81
N ARG A 139 7.35 -3.63 4.99
CA ARG A 139 6.63 -3.82 6.26
C ARG A 139 6.88 -2.62 7.17
N PHE A 140 5.82 -2.15 7.76
CA PHE A 140 5.82 -1.03 8.67
C PHE A 140 5.22 -1.45 10.00
N VAL A 141 5.95 -1.23 11.07
CA VAL A 141 5.50 -1.53 12.43
C VAL A 141 5.52 -0.25 13.28
N PRO A 142 4.67 -0.15 14.30
CA PRO A 142 4.68 1.00 15.20
C PRO A 142 6.07 1.27 15.77
N GLY A 143 6.49 2.53 15.78
CA GLY A 143 7.84 2.93 16.23
C GLY A 143 8.96 2.79 15.19
N GLY A 144 8.72 2.03 14.10
CA GLY A 144 9.65 1.87 12.98
C GLY A 144 9.69 3.07 12.02
N PRO A 145 10.42 2.93 10.89
CA PRO A 145 10.43 3.94 9.84
C PRO A 145 9.05 4.09 9.20
N CYS A 146 8.70 5.29 8.78
CA CYS A 146 7.50 5.56 7.99
C CYS A 146 7.76 5.38 6.48
N TYR A 147 6.71 5.46 5.67
CA TYR A 147 6.86 5.41 4.21
C TYR A 147 7.83 6.49 3.69
N GLY A 148 7.78 7.72 4.23
CA GLY A 148 8.71 8.78 3.87
C GLY A 148 10.19 8.45 4.18
N CYS A 149 10.48 7.73 5.25
CA CYS A 149 11.84 7.24 5.53
C CYS A 149 12.30 6.25 4.45
N VAL A 150 11.42 5.33 4.06
CA VAL A 150 11.70 4.31 3.02
C VAL A 150 11.87 4.96 1.65
N ALA A 151 10.95 5.83 1.26
CA ALA A 151 11.01 6.55 -0.02
C ALA A 151 12.29 7.38 -0.16
N SER A 152 12.67 8.09 0.89
CA SER A 152 13.92 8.86 0.94
C SER A 152 15.16 7.97 0.85
N HIS A 153 15.16 6.82 1.56
CA HIS A 153 16.28 5.88 1.52
C HIS A 153 16.46 5.26 0.12
N LEU A 154 15.35 4.95 -0.55
CA LEU A 154 15.35 4.41 -1.91
C LEU A 154 15.49 5.50 -2.99
N GLN A 155 15.68 6.76 -2.60
CA GLN A 155 15.81 7.92 -3.48
C GLN A 155 14.65 8.05 -4.50
N ARG A 156 13.44 7.73 -4.05
CA ARG A 156 12.24 7.89 -4.88
C ARG A 156 11.92 9.36 -5.07
N SER A 157 11.77 9.78 -6.33
CA SER A 157 11.23 11.10 -6.65
C SER A 157 9.71 11.05 -6.66
N VAL A 158 9.07 12.02 -5.99
CA VAL A 158 7.63 12.25 -6.13
C VAL A 158 7.45 13.24 -7.28
N PRO A 159 6.69 12.91 -8.34
CA PRO A 159 6.36 13.89 -9.36
C PRO A 159 5.63 15.06 -8.71
N THR A 160 6.18 16.26 -8.82
CA THR A 160 5.59 17.48 -8.25
C THR A 160 4.49 18.07 -9.13
N GLU A 161 4.36 17.59 -10.34
CA GLU A 161 3.32 18.02 -11.28
C GLU A 161 2.31 16.90 -11.51
N LYS A 162 1.01 17.22 -11.45
CA LYS A 162 -0.02 16.32 -11.96
C LYS A 162 0.29 16.06 -13.43
N PRO A 163 0.38 14.80 -13.88
CA PRO A 163 0.51 14.55 -15.30
C PRO A 163 -0.69 15.20 -15.99
N THR A 164 -0.42 16.18 -16.84
CA THR A 164 -1.43 16.73 -17.72
C THR A 164 -1.95 15.58 -18.55
N SER A 165 -3.28 15.43 -18.61
CA SER A 165 -3.90 14.41 -19.46
C SER A 165 -3.25 14.49 -20.84
N PRO A 166 -2.76 13.35 -21.41
CA PRO A 166 -2.08 13.37 -22.69
C PRO A 166 -3.03 13.93 -23.73
N ASP A 167 -2.69 15.07 -24.29
CA ASP A 167 -3.38 15.60 -25.47
C ASP A 167 -2.82 14.87 -26.70
N TYR A 168 -3.51 13.83 -27.11
CA TYR A 168 -3.16 13.04 -28.30
C TYR A 168 -3.26 13.82 -29.61
N ALA A 169 -3.71 15.08 -29.58
CA ALA A 169 -3.88 15.94 -30.76
C ALA A 169 -2.66 16.81 -31.05
N GLN A 170 -1.64 16.87 -30.17
CA GLN A 170 -0.43 17.68 -30.43
C GLN A 170 0.77 16.79 -30.84
N PRO A 171 1.25 16.88 -32.08
CA PRO A 171 2.51 16.26 -32.48
C PRO A 171 3.67 16.92 -31.72
N GLY A 172 4.39 16.17 -30.88
CA GLY A 172 5.57 16.66 -30.16
C GLY A 172 5.35 16.99 -28.67
N GLY A 173 4.18 16.69 -28.08
CA GLY A 173 3.98 16.73 -26.62
C GLY A 173 4.93 15.75 -25.91
N ALA A 174 5.40 16.11 -24.71
CA ALA A 174 6.23 15.23 -23.87
C ALA A 174 5.57 13.85 -23.81
N VAL A 175 6.30 12.82 -24.22
CA VAL A 175 5.82 11.43 -24.15
C VAL A 175 5.59 11.16 -22.67
N PRO A 176 4.35 10.83 -22.22
CA PRO A 176 4.14 10.44 -20.84
C PRO A 176 5.07 9.29 -20.51
N GLU A 177 5.62 9.27 -19.32
CA GLU A 177 6.41 8.14 -18.83
C GLU A 177 5.56 6.87 -19.00
N VAL A 178 5.80 6.14 -20.08
CA VAL A 178 4.98 4.96 -20.41
C VAL A 178 5.39 3.86 -19.45
N THR A 179 4.60 3.67 -18.41
CA THR A 179 4.76 2.52 -17.54
C THR A 179 4.54 1.25 -18.36
N VAL A 180 5.60 0.50 -18.60
CA VAL A 180 5.51 -0.79 -19.30
C VAL A 180 4.69 -1.74 -18.42
N PRO A 181 3.57 -2.29 -18.94
CA PRO A 181 2.74 -3.18 -18.14
C PRO A 181 3.53 -4.42 -17.71
N ALA A 182 3.38 -4.80 -16.44
CA ALA A 182 3.91 -6.05 -15.93
C ALA A 182 3.01 -7.21 -16.36
N SER A 183 3.59 -8.38 -16.62
CA SER A 183 2.82 -9.60 -16.86
C SER A 183 2.07 -10.00 -15.59
N ARG A 184 0.94 -10.70 -15.75
CA ARG A 184 0.19 -11.26 -14.62
C ARG A 184 1.10 -12.13 -13.73
N ALA A 185 1.96 -12.97 -14.31
CA ALA A 185 2.87 -13.82 -13.57
C ALA A 185 3.85 -13.01 -12.68
N SER A 186 4.39 -11.89 -13.19
CA SER A 186 5.26 -11.01 -12.39
C SER A 186 4.50 -10.35 -11.25
N ILE A 187 3.26 -9.93 -11.50
CA ILE A 187 2.38 -9.32 -10.49
C ILE A 187 2.05 -10.34 -9.39
N GLU A 188 1.66 -11.55 -9.76
CA GLU A 188 1.30 -12.63 -8.83
C GLU A 188 2.50 -13.06 -7.97
N ALA A 189 3.71 -13.11 -8.54
CA ALA A 189 4.92 -13.44 -7.78
C ALA A 189 5.17 -12.42 -6.65
N ILE A 190 5.07 -11.13 -6.95
CA ILE A 190 5.24 -10.07 -5.95
C ILE A 190 4.05 -10.01 -4.98
N ALA A 191 2.83 -10.24 -5.45
CA ALA A 191 1.64 -10.31 -4.60
C ALA A 191 1.70 -11.47 -3.61
N SER A 192 2.20 -12.63 -4.02
CA SER A 192 2.42 -13.78 -3.12
C SER A 192 3.44 -13.47 -2.04
N LEU A 193 4.55 -12.81 -2.41
CA LEU A 193 5.54 -12.35 -1.44
C LEU A 193 4.97 -11.29 -0.49
N HIS A 194 4.15 -10.37 -1.01
CA HIS A 194 3.45 -9.37 -0.21
C HIS A 194 2.49 -10.03 0.79
N ALA A 195 1.72 -11.02 0.36
CA ALA A 195 0.82 -11.77 1.24
C ALA A 195 1.59 -12.49 2.36
N LEU A 196 2.72 -13.16 2.06
CA LEU A 196 3.56 -13.80 3.08
C LEU A 196 4.06 -12.81 4.13
N VAL A 197 4.60 -11.66 3.70
CA VAL A 197 5.06 -10.60 4.62
C VAL A 197 3.89 -10.04 5.43
N THR A 198 2.72 -9.86 4.82
CA THR A 198 1.50 -9.39 5.48
C THR A 198 1.04 -10.35 6.57
N LEU A 199 0.97 -11.63 6.27
CA LEU A 199 0.56 -12.67 7.22
C LEU A 199 1.48 -12.74 8.45
N SER A 200 2.78 -12.43 8.27
CA SER A 200 3.73 -12.35 9.39
C SER A 200 3.48 -11.18 10.35
N LEU A 201 2.69 -10.20 9.94
CA LEU A 201 2.30 -9.05 10.77
C LEU A 201 0.99 -9.29 11.54
N LEU A 202 0.25 -10.36 11.22
CA LEU A 202 -0.95 -10.71 11.96
C LEU A 202 -0.61 -11.12 13.41
N PRO A 203 -1.46 -10.81 14.38
CA PRO A 203 -1.32 -11.34 15.72
C PRO A 203 -1.25 -12.87 15.72
N PRO A 204 -0.47 -13.50 16.62
CA PRO A 204 -0.44 -14.95 16.74
C PRO A 204 -1.85 -15.47 17.02
N GLY A 205 -2.20 -16.60 16.42
CA GLY A 205 -3.46 -17.30 16.70
C GLY A 205 -3.41 -18.01 18.06
N ASP A 206 -4.54 -18.57 18.46
CA ASP A 206 -4.71 -19.27 19.75
C ASP A 206 -3.74 -20.45 19.95
N SER A 207 -3.19 -21.01 18.88
CA SER A 207 -2.18 -22.07 18.92
C SER A 207 -0.77 -21.58 19.30
N GLY A 208 -0.56 -20.28 19.45
CA GLY A 208 0.75 -19.69 19.77
C GLY A 208 1.83 -19.86 18.68
N ALA A 209 1.60 -20.70 17.70
CA ALA A 209 2.50 -20.89 16.56
C ALA A 209 2.08 -19.97 15.43
N ASN A 210 2.86 -18.93 15.19
CA ASN A 210 2.78 -18.21 13.93
C ASN A 210 3.46 -19.07 12.87
N VAL A 211 2.67 -19.83 12.10
CA VAL A 211 3.17 -20.72 11.04
C VAL A 211 3.97 -19.91 9.98
N ASP A 212 3.71 -18.62 9.90
CA ASP A 212 4.35 -17.69 8.98
C ASP A 212 5.48 -16.88 9.62
N ASP A 213 5.92 -17.22 10.85
CA ASP A 213 7.09 -16.62 11.47
C ASP A 213 8.36 -17.16 10.81
N CYS A 214 8.54 -16.79 9.56
CA CYS A 214 9.70 -17.12 8.74
C CYS A 214 10.94 -16.29 9.11
N GLY A 215 11.02 -15.77 10.33
CA GLY A 215 12.14 -14.94 10.75
C GLY A 215 12.25 -13.64 9.95
N TYR A 216 11.11 -12.99 9.67
CA TYR A 216 11.07 -11.68 9.00
C TYR A 216 11.62 -10.55 9.88
N ASP A 217 12.17 -10.89 11.02
CA ASP A 217 12.84 -9.95 11.89
C ASP A 217 14.07 -9.36 11.20
N GLY A 218 14.09 -8.06 11.12
CA GLY A 218 15.29 -7.33 10.74
C GLY A 218 15.33 -6.77 9.33
N PHE A 219 14.25 -6.80 8.55
CA PHE A 219 14.14 -5.96 7.35
C PHE A 219 12.87 -5.10 7.38
N THR A 220 12.94 -3.96 6.71
CA THR A 220 11.81 -3.06 6.46
C THR A 220 11.33 -3.17 5.03
N SER A 221 12.23 -3.52 4.12
CA SER A 221 11.96 -3.58 2.69
C SER A 221 12.68 -4.78 2.08
N LEU A 222 11.95 -5.53 1.25
CA LEU A 222 12.45 -6.64 0.46
C LEU A 222 12.26 -6.30 -1.01
N LEU A 223 13.33 -6.34 -1.80
CA LEU A 223 13.28 -6.30 -3.26
C LEU A 223 13.50 -7.73 -3.78
N LEU A 224 12.62 -8.19 -4.64
CA LEU A 224 12.83 -9.41 -5.42
C LEU A 224 12.99 -9.03 -6.90
N THR A 225 14.13 -9.35 -7.50
CA THR A 225 14.33 -9.22 -8.93
C THR A 225 13.68 -10.40 -9.64
N LEU A 226 12.97 -10.18 -10.73
CA LEU A 226 12.36 -11.24 -11.54
C LEU A 226 13.09 -11.45 -12.87
N ARG A 227 13.90 -10.48 -13.28
CA ARG A 227 14.66 -10.51 -14.52
C ARG A 227 16.02 -9.87 -14.32
N LYS A 228 17.01 -10.36 -15.07
CA LYS A 228 18.27 -9.63 -15.27
C LYS A 228 17.99 -8.46 -16.19
N VAL A 229 18.42 -7.25 -15.80
CA VAL A 229 18.31 -6.03 -16.57
C VAL A 229 19.67 -5.34 -16.53
N PRO A 230 20.36 -5.17 -17.65
CA PRO A 230 21.66 -4.51 -17.69
C PRO A 230 21.64 -3.17 -16.92
N ASP A 231 22.67 -2.92 -16.16
CA ASP A 231 22.88 -1.70 -15.35
C ASP A 231 21.84 -1.45 -14.24
N VAL A 232 20.86 -2.36 -14.07
CA VAL A 232 19.84 -2.29 -13.03
C VAL A 232 19.88 -3.51 -12.12
N PHE A 233 19.77 -4.72 -12.68
CA PHE A 233 19.78 -5.98 -11.94
C PHE A 233 20.72 -7.00 -12.60
N ASP A 234 21.72 -7.44 -11.87
CA ASP A 234 22.72 -8.41 -12.36
C ASP A 234 22.17 -9.83 -12.48
N GLU A 235 21.16 -10.17 -11.66
CA GLU A 235 20.60 -11.51 -11.55
C GLU A 235 19.07 -11.49 -11.49
N ALA A 236 18.45 -12.53 -12.07
CA ALA A 236 17.04 -12.82 -11.85
C ALA A 236 16.83 -13.59 -10.54
N PHE A 237 15.64 -13.47 -9.97
CA PHE A 237 15.18 -14.18 -8.76
C PHE A 237 16.08 -13.97 -7.54
N ARG A 238 16.73 -12.82 -7.45
CA ARG A 238 17.59 -12.46 -6.31
C ARG A 238 16.82 -11.59 -5.31
N PRO A 239 16.75 -11.98 -4.02
CA PRO A 239 16.18 -11.14 -2.98
C PRO A 239 17.25 -10.20 -2.40
N TYR A 240 16.86 -8.94 -2.18
CA TYR A 240 17.66 -7.96 -1.43
C TYR A 240 16.85 -7.48 -0.23
N ARG A 241 17.42 -7.58 0.96
CA ARG A 241 16.79 -7.14 2.21
C ARG A 241 17.41 -5.83 2.67
N PHE A 242 16.57 -4.84 2.94
CA PHE A 242 16.99 -3.53 3.43
C PHE A 242 16.44 -3.32 4.85
N ARG A 243 17.31 -2.90 5.73
CA ARG A 243 16.95 -2.41 7.06
C ARG A 243 17.00 -0.90 7.04
N VAL A 244 15.88 -0.26 6.67
CA VAL A 244 15.79 1.20 6.62
C VAL A 244 15.61 1.73 8.04
N PRO A 245 16.49 2.63 8.53
CA PRO A 245 16.32 3.25 9.82
C PRO A 245 15.22 4.32 9.80
N ARG A 246 14.59 4.56 10.95
CA ARG A 246 13.79 5.77 11.15
C ARG A 246 14.73 6.97 11.17
N ARG A 247 14.49 7.95 10.30
CA ARG A 247 15.33 9.14 10.19
C ARG A 247 14.92 10.19 11.22
N ALA A 248 15.90 10.79 11.89
CA ALA A 248 15.67 11.85 12.87
C ALA A 248 15.17 13.16 12.21
N ASP A 249 15.51 13.38 10.94
CA ASP A 249 15.15 14.54 10.12
C ASP A 249 13.97 14.28 9.15
N CYS A 250 13.22 13.20 9.35
CA CYS A 250 12.12 12.87 8.46
C CYS A 250 10.96 13.85 8.59
N LEU A 251 10.63 14.56 7.52
CA LEU A 251 9.54 15.53 7.47
C LEU A 251 8.14 14.91 7.65
N ILE A 252 8.03 13.59 7.55
CA ILE A 252 6.75 12.88 7.69
C ILE A 252 6.54 12.36 9.11
N CYS A 253 7.47 11.58 9.67
CA CYS A 253 7.28 10.95 10.98
C CYS A 253 7.90 11.71 12.14
N GLN A 254 8.65 12.78 11.88
CA GLN A 254 9.19 13.70 12.86
C GLN A 254 8.52 15.08 12.81
N ALA A 255 7.66 15.32 11.83
CA ALA A 255 6.87 16.55 11.81
C ALA A 255 6.00 16.62 13.07
N PRO A 256 5.87 17.78 13.69
CA PRO A 256 4.92 17.98 14.77
C PRO A 256 3.50 17.66 14.24
N PRO A 257 2.59 17.21 15.10
CA PRO A 257 1.21 16.95 14.69
C PRO A 257 0.62 18.22 14.05
N THR A 258 -0.10 18.02 12.95
CA THR A 258 -0.79 19.15 12.30
C THR A 258 -1.78 19.75 13.29
N PRO A 259 -1.73 21.06 13.56
CA PRO A 259 -2.69 21.71 14.46
C PRO A 259 -4.12 21.46 14.00
N THR A 260 -4.98 21.07 14.94
CA THR A 260 -6.40 20.76 14.67
C THR A 260 -7.32 21.86 15.16
N SER A 261 -6.80 22.81 15.94
CA SER A 261 -7.51 23.99 16.43
C SER A 261 -6.75 25.28 16.13
N PRO A 262 -7.45 26.46 16.12
CA PRO A 262 -6.78 27.75 15.99
C PRO A 262 -5.71 28.00 17.07
N GLU A 263 -5.97 27.56 18.30
CA GLU A 263 -5.02 27.71 19.41
C GLU A 263 -3.76 26.87 19.21
N GLU A 264 -3.90 25.63 18.73
CA GLU A 264 -2.77 24.76 18.39
C GLU A 264 -1.97 25.30 17.21
N LEU A 265 -2.64 25.93 16.24
CA LEU A 265 -1.97 26.60 15.12
C LEU A 265 -1.13 27.78 15.59
N ASP A 266 -1.66 28.60 16.49
CA ASP A 266 -0.95 29.75 17.07
C ASP A 266 0.31 29.30 17.84
N VAL A 267 0.19 28.26 18.66
CA VAL A 267 1.32 27.66 19.39
C VAL A 267 2.37 27.13 18.41
N ALA A 268 1.95 26.40 17.37
CA ALA A 268 2.87 25.86 16.36
C ALA A 268 3.58 26.97 15.58
N LEU A 269 2.88 28.07 15.25
CA LEU A 269 3.43 29.23 14.57
C LEU A 269 4.48 29.94 15.43
N HIS A 270 4.18 30.19 16.72
CA HIS A 270 5.13 30.78 17.66
C HIS A 270 6.40 29.93 17.84
N GLN A 271 6.25 28.60 17.92
CA GLN A 271 7.39 27.69 18.00
C GLN A 271 8.23 27.67 16.71
N ALA A 272 7.60 27.78 15.55
CA ALA A 272 8.30 27.87 14.27
C ALA A 272 9.08 29.19 14.14
N LEU A 273 8.47 30.30 14.52
CA LEU A 273 9.12 31.63 14.51
C LEU A 273 10.29 31.71 15.49
N ALA A 274 10.18 31.15 16.69
CA ALA A 274 11.28 31.09 17.65
C ALA A 274 12.51 30.35 17.09
N ARG A 275 12.29 29.21 16.38
CA ARG A 275 13.38 28.46 15.73
C ARG A 275 14.07 29.20 14.60
N LEU A 276 13.38 30.13 13.94
CA LEU A 276 13.96 30.97 12.87
C LEU A 276 14.71 32.19 13.41
N GLY A 277 14.43 32.61 14.66
CA GLY A 277 15.12 33.73 15.33
C GLY A 277 16.42 33.37 16.02
N ASP A 278 16.69 32.08 16.22
CA ASP A 278 17.91 31.58 16.88
C ASP A 278 19.02 31.14 15.89
N GLY A 279 18.91 31.48 14.59
CA GLY A 279 19.84 31.11 13.53
C GLY A 279 20.74 32.25 13.01
#